data_7c0251eaf268b00da60f043c4f4ac916
#
_entry.id   7c0251eaf268b00da60f043c4f4ac916
#
_cell.length_a   1.000
_cell.length_b   1.000
_cell.length_c   1.000
_cell.angle_alpha   90.00
_cell.angle_beta   90.00
_cell.angle_gamma   90.00
#
_symmetry.space_group_name_H-M   'P 1'
#
loop_
_entity.id
_entity.type
_entity.pdbx_description
1 polymer ?
#
loop_
_entity_poly.entity_id
_entity_poly.type
_entity_poly.pdbx_seq_one_letter_code
_entity_poly.pdbx_strand_id
1 'polypeptide(L)'
;MQECHTGLCLSVYVITFILGLPANVLAFYTFCKKVREKPAPIDILLLNLTISDLLFLVFLPFKMQEVMNNGIWQLPYVLCPLSGFIFFLTIYNSTFCLTAISVERYLGVAFPIQHTLKRRPLYAVGASIFFWIFSILHLSIVFIMPLIRDKTSPENLSQNSSVTTSTQPKLCYEDFTDAQLKVLLPVRLELCIVLFCIPLLICCFCYINFIRILSLCFGPYNVSHIVGFIQWKSPKWRDKALLCSTFNACLDPLIFYFSSSAMRGNVAGIIAQVKRRLCGCTSCGPLDQVQMDMNDRKRNSKEEESNTN
;
A
#
# COMPACT_ATOMS: atom_id res chain seq x y z
N MET A 1 11.20 8.75 21.21
CA MET A 1 11.51 8.92 19.78
C MET A 1 12.95 9.31 19.64
N GLN A 2 13.80 8.34 19.31
CA GLN A 2 15.16 8.67 18.93
C GLN A 2 15.05 9.10 17.47
N GLU A 3 15.38 10.36 17.25
CA GLU A 3 15.30 11.11 16.03
C GLU A 3 15.51 10.25 14.77
N CYS A 4 14.43 9.72 14.19
CA CYS A 4 14.40 9.64 12.76
C CYS A 4 14.67 11.09 12.36
N HIS A 5 15.84 11.39 11.75
CA HIS A 5 16.11 12.76 11.36
C HIS A 5 14.84 13.32 10.73
N THR A 6 14.14 14.20 11.43
CA THR A 6 12.80 14.70 11.05
C THR A 6 12.78 15.08 9.57
N GLY A 7 13.90 15.61 9.07
CA GLY A 7 14.10 15.91 7.66
C GLY A 7 14.09 14.67 6.75
N LEU A 8 14.69 13.54 7.14
CA LEU A 8 14.70 12.32 6.33
C LEU A 8 13.30 11.73 6.21
N CYS A 9 12.60 11.57 7.35
CA CYS A 9 11.26 11.01 7.37
C CYS A 9 10.28 11.88 6.56
N LEU A 10 10.33 13.18 6.77
CA LEU A 10 9.50 14.14 6.05
C LEU A 10 9.79 14.12 4.55
N SER A 11 11.06 14.09 4.15
CA SER A 11 11.46 14.01 2.73
C SER A 11 10.90 12.76 2.07
N VAL A 12 11.01 11.60 2.73
CA VAL A 12 10.45 10.33 2.22
C VAL A 12 8.93 10.43 2.04
N TYR A 13 8.21 10.93 3.04
CA TYR A 13 6.76 11.06 2.95
C TYR A 13 6.32 12.04 1.86
N VAL A 14 6.99 13.20 1.75
CA VAL A 14 6.69 14.20 0.71
C VAL A 14 6.95 13.63 -0.69
N ILE A 15 8.09 12.97 -0.91
CA ILE A 15 8.40 12.34 -2.20
C ILE A 15 7.36 11.26 -2.53
N THR A 16 7.03 10.40 -1.55
CA THR A 16 6.02 9.34 -1.72
C THR A 16 4.66 9.94 -2.07
N PHE A 17 4.26 11.04 -1.43
CA PHE A 17 3.00 11.71 -1.72
C PHE A 17 2.97 12.32 -3.12
N ILE A 18 4.02 13.09 -3.47
CA ILE A 18 4.08 13.81 -4.76
C ILE A 18 4.14 12.85 -5.95
N LEU A 19 4.89 11.75 -5.84
CA LEU A 19 5.02 10.76 -6.93
C LEU A 19 3.91 9.71 -6.89
N GLY A 20 3.56 9.23 -5.71
CA GLY A 20 2.59 8.16 -5.53
C GLY A 20 1.16 8.58 -5.85
N LEU A 21 0.73 9.79 -5.43
CA LEU A 21 -0.65 10.22 -5.64
C LEU A 21 -1.05 10.29 -7.11
N PRO A 22 -0.36 11.03 -7.99
CA PRO A 22 -0.74 11.11 -9.41
C PRO A 22 -0.64 9.74 -10.11
N ALA A 23 0.36 8.94 -9.77
CA ALA A 23 0.54 7.62 -10.37
C ALA A 23 -0.59 6.65 -9.99
N ASN A 24 -1.00 6.63 -8.72
CA ASN A 24 -2.10 5.79 -8.25
C ASN A 24 -3.47 6.30 -8.71
N VAL A 25 -3.69 7.60 -8.83
CA VAL A 25 -4.92 8.16 -9.45
C VAL A 25 -5.05 7.73 -10.91
N LEU A 26 -3.96 7.79 -11.68
CA LEU A 26 -3.95 7.29 -13.07
C LEU A 26 -4.22 5.79 -13.14
N ALA A 27 -3.58 5.01 -12.27
CA ALA A 27 -3.79 3.57 -12.17
C ALA A 27 -5.26 3.24 -11.83
N PHE A 28 -5.82 3.93 -10.84
CA PHE A 28 -7.22 3.77 -10.43
C PHE A 28 -8.18 4.01 -11.59
N TYR A 29 -8.03 5.13 -12.30
CA TYR A 29 -8.84 5.44 -13.48
C TYR A 29 -8.74 4.34 -14.54
N THR A 30 -7.50 3.90 -14.84
CA THR A 30 -7.22 2.88 -15.85
C THR A 30 -7.87 1.54 -15.50
N PHE A 31 -7.70 1.07 -14.25
CA PHE A 31 -8.24 -0.22 -13.83
C PHE A 31 -9.75 -0.18 -13.62
N CYS A 32 -10.32 0.93 -13.15
CA CYS A 32 -11.78 1.11 -13.10
C CYS A 32 -12.41 0.97 -14.48
N LYS A 33 -11.84 1.64 -15.50
CA LYS A 33 -12.32 1.53 -16.89
C LYS A 33 -12.21 0.10 -17.39
N LYS A 34 -11.06 -0.54 -17.18
CA LYS A 34 -10.79 -1.89 -17.67
C LYS A 34 -11.67 -2.96 -17.02
N VAL A 35 -11.88 -2.87 -15.71
CA VAL A 35 -12.77 -3.80 -14.97
C VAL A 35 -14.23 -3.64 -15.41
N ARG A 36 -14.67 -2.44 -15.80
CA ARG A 36 -16.01 -2.21 -16.35
C ARG A 36 -16.20 -2.80 -17.74
N GLU A 37 -15.18 -2.71 -18.60
CA GLU A 37 -15.26 -3.19 -19.99
C GLU A 37 -15.07 -4.71 -20.09
N LYS A 38 -13.96 -5.23 -19.58
CA LYS A 38 -13.61 -6.66 -19.61
C LYS A 38 -12.90 -7.05 -18.31
N PRO A 39 -13.62 -7.49 -17.27
CA PRO A 39 -13.01 -7.79 -15.99
C PRO A 39 -12.09 -9.02 -16.10
N ALA A 40 -10.80 -8.84 -15.84
CA ALA A 40 -9.85 -9.92 -15.66
C ALA A 40 -9.42 -10.00 -14.18
N PRO A 41 -9.15 -11.20 -13.63
CA PRO A 41 -8.75 -11.36 -12.23
C PRO A 41 -7.61 -10.44 -11.81
N ILE A 42 -6.58 -10.33 -12.65
CA ILE A 42 -5.43 -9.48 -12.37
C ILE A 42 -5.78 -7.99 -12.31
N ASP A 43 -6.71 -7.51 -13.16
CA ASP A 43 -7.10 -6.11 -13.18
C ASP A 43 -7.91 -5.74 -11.93
N ILE A 44 -8.69 -6.68 -11.39
CA ILE A 44 -9.42 -6.53 -10.13
C ILE A 44 -8.45 -6.45 -8.96
N LEU A 45 -7.43 -7.32 -8.92
CA LEU A 45 -6.40 -7.30 -7.87
C LEU A 45 -5.56 -6.03 -7.93
N LEU A 46 -5.20 -5.56 -9.13
CA LEU A 46 -4.48 -4.30 -9.34
C LEU A 46 -5.33 -3.08 -8.93
N LEU A 47 -6.64 -3.11 -9.20
CA LEU A 47 -7.56 -2.09 -8.72
C LEU A 47 -7.63 -2.07 -7.19
N ASN A 48 -7.73 -3.25 -6.56
CA ASN A 48 -7.73 -3.36 -5.10
C ASN A 48 -6.43 -2.84 -4.47
N LEU A 49 -5.28 -3.17 -5.07
CA LEU A 49 -3.98 -2.64 -4.67
C LEU A 49 -3.95 -1.11 -4.75
N THR A 50 -4.41 -0.56 -5.87
CA THR A 50 -4.48 0.90 -6.06
C THR A 50 -5.41 1.59 -5.05
N ILE A 51 -6.52 0.95 -4.66
CA ILE A 51 -7.41 1.47 -3.59
C ILE A 51 -6.65 1.54 -2.26
N SER A 52 -5.88 0.51 -1.91
CA SER A 52 -5.05 0.50 -0.70
C SER A 52 -4.02 1.63 -0.72
N ASP A 53 -3.34 1.84 -1.85
CA ASP A 53 -2.32 2.88 -1.98
C ASP A 53 -2.93 4.29 -1.88
N LEU A 54 -4.08 4.52 -2.52
CA LEU A 54 -4.78 5.79 -2.42
C LEU A 54 -5.26 6.07 -0.99
N LEU A 55 -5.78 5.04 -0.30
CA LEU A 55 -6.18 5.15 1.10
C LEU A 55 -4.97 5.50 1.99
N PHE A 56 -3.83 4.83 1.78
CA PHE A 56 -2.57 5.15 2.44
C PHE A 56 -2.16 6.61 2.20
N LEU A 57 -2.16 7.06 0.94
CA LEU A 57 -1.75 8.41 0.55
C LEU A 57 -2.66 9.50 1.12
N VAL A 58 -3.97 9.24 1.26
CA VAL A 58 -4.92 10.17 1.91
C VAL A 58 -4.58 10.37 3.40
N PHE A 59 -4.11 9.32 4.07
CA PHE A 59 -3.74 9.38 5.50
C PHE A 59 -2.27 9.79 5.74
N LEU A 60 -1.43 9.81 4.71
CA LEU A 60 -0.01 10.17 4.81
C LEU A 60 0.24 11.59 5.35
N PRO A 61 -0.56 12.64 5.01
CA PRO A 61 -0.40 13.97 5.59
C PRO A 61 -0.50 14.02 7.12
N PHE A 62 -1.31 13.15 7.74
CA PHE A 62 -1.39 13.06 9.20
C PHE A 62 -0.07 12.57 9.81
N LYS A 63 0.59 11.62 9.14
CA LYS A 63 1.93 11.16 9.53
C LYS A 63 3.00 12.23 9.30
N MET A 64 2.89 13.02 8.23
CA MET A 64 3.79 14.16 8.01
C MET A 64 3.67 15.17 9.16
N GLN A 65 2.46 15.50 9.58
CA GLN A 65 2.21 16.44 10.68
C GLN A 65 2.77 15.91 12.01
N GLU A 66 2.60 14.62 12.31
CA GLU A 66 3.19 13.98 13.49
C GLU A 66 4.72 14.15 13.52
N VAL A 67 5.38 13.88 12.38
CA VAL A 67 6.84 14.04 12.25
C VAL A 67 7.28 15.49 12.36
N MET A 68 6.56 16.44 11.76
CA MET A 68 6.84 17.88 11.85
C MET A 68 6.77 18.41 13.30
N ASN A 69 5.88 17.84 14.10
CA ASN A 69 5.70 18.21 15.51
C ASN A 69 6.53 17.34 16.48
N ASN A 70 7.65 16.75 16.01
CA ASN A 70 8.52 15.89 16.80
C ASN A 70 7.78 14.76 17.53
N GLY A 71 6.78 14.15 16.87
CA GLY A 71 5.97 13.06 17.41
C GLY A 71 4.80 13.48 18.29
N ILE A 72 4.67 14.78 18.59
CA ILE A 72 3.56 15.30 19.39
C ILE A 72 2.30 15.34 18.52
N TRP A 73 1.26 14.62 18.95
CA TRP A 73 -0.02 14.59 18.26
C TRP A 73 -0.88 15.80 18.65
N GLN A 74 -1.10 16.71 17.71
CA GLN A 74 -1.88 17.96 17.92
C GLN A 74 -3.32 17.85 17.40
N LEU A 75 -3.65 16.78 16.67
CA LEU A 75 -4.99 16.54 16.14
C LEU A 75 -5.91 15.86 17.17
N PRO A 76 -7.23 15.80 16.94
CA PRO A 76 -8.12 15.04 17.81
C PRO A 76 -7.59 13.63 18.06
N TYR A 77 -7.59 13.20 19.33
CA TYR A 77 -6.95 11.93 19.74
C TYR A 77 -7.45 10.70 18.96
N VAL A 78 -8.72 10.69 18.56
CA VAL A 78 -9.33 9.59 17.79
C VAL A 78 -8.63 9.37 16.44
N LEU A 79 -8.07 10.41 15.83
CA LEU A 79 -7.35 10.30 14.56
C LEU A 79 -5.99 9.61 14.70
N CYS A 80 -5.40 9.60 15.90
CA CYS A 80 -4.13 8.92 16.13
C CYS A 80 -4.25 7.40 15.94
N PRO A 81 -5.09 6.65 16.70
CA PRO A 81 -5.23 5.23 16.47
C PRO A 81 -5.84 4.91 15.10
N LEU A 82 -6.70 5.77 14.55
CA LEU A 82 -7.28 5.59 13.24
C LEU A 82 -6.22 5.69 12.12
N SER A 83 -5.37 6.71 12.15
CA SER A 83 -4.31 6.88 11.15
C SER A 83 -3.30 5.73 11.21
N GLY A 84 -2.93 5.29 12.41
CA GLY A 84 -2.08 4.12 12.59
C GLY A 84 -2.73 2.83 12.07
N PHE A 85 -4.00 2.60 12.39
CA PHE A 85 -4.76 1.46 11.91
C PHE A 85 -4.84 1.42 10.37
N ILE A 86 -5.22 2.53 9.73
CA ILE A 86 -5.28 2.62 8.26
C ILE A 86 -3.90 2.39 7.64
N PHE A 87 -2.85 2.95 8.24
CA PHE A 87 -1.49 2.77 7.77
C PHE A 87 -1.09 1.28 7.72
N PHE A 88 -1.32 0.54 8.80
CA PHE A 88 -1.04 -0.90 8.84
C PHE A 88 -1.99 -1.72 7.96
N LEU A 89 -3.27 -1.38 7.96
CA LEU A 89 -4.29 -2.05 7.14
C LEU A 89 -3.92 -2.03 5.66
N THR A 90 -3.51 -0.87 5.16
CA THR A 90 -3.12 -0.72 3.75
C THR A 90 -1.84 -1.48 3.42
N ILE A 91 -0.84 -1.48 4.31
CA ILE A 91 0.39 -2.27 4.14
C ILE A 91 0.08 -3.76 4.00
N TYR A 92 -0.72 -4.34 4.89
CA TYR A 92 -1.01 -5.77 4.85
C TYR A 92 -1.95 -6.14 3.70
N ASN A 93 -2.96 -5.31 3.41
CA ASN A 93 -3.81 -5.53 2.24
C ASN A 93 -3.01 -5.48 0.92
N SER A 94 -2.09 -4.54 0.77
CA SER A 94 -1.17 -4.49 -0.37
C SER A 94 -0.29 -5.74 -0.47
N THR A 95 0.21 -6.24 0.66
CA THR A 95 0.97 -7.51 0.70
C THR A 95 0.17 -8.68 0.16
N PHE A 96 -1.09 -8.83 0.57
CA PHE A 96 -1.98 -9.88 0.04
C PHE A 96 -2.29 -9.70 -1.43
N CYS A 97 -2.56 -8.47 -1.88
CA CYS A 97 -2.80 -8.19 -3.29
C CYS A 97 -1.60 -8.55 -4.16
N LEU A 98 -0.37 -8.17 -3.75
CA LEU A 98 0.87 -8.52 -4.44
C LEU A 98 1.09 -10.03 -4.49
N THR A 99 0.77 -10.74 -3.40
CA THR A 99 0.83 -12.19 -3.35
C THR A 99 -0.15 -12.82 -4.33
N ALA A 100 -1.41 -12.37 -4.35
CA ALA A 100 -2.42 -12.87 -5.27
C ALA A 100 -2.06 -12.58 -6.73
N ILE A 101 -1.49 -11.40 -7.03
CA ILE A 101 -0.98 -11.05 -8.36
C ILE A 101 0.15 -12.00 -8.76
N SER A 102 1.06 -12.34 -7.83
CA SER A 102 2.16 -13.28 -8.07
C SER A 102 1.63 -14.68 -8.41
N VAL A 103 0.62 -15.16 -7.67
CA VAL A 103 -0.06 -16.44 -7.94
C VAL A 103 -0.74 -16.41 -9.30
N GLU A 104 -1.51 -15.38 -9.63
CA GLU A 104 -2.17 -15.22 -10.93
C GLU A 104 -1.17 -15.26 -12.09
N ARG A 105 -0.02 -14.59 -11.93
CA ARG A 105 1.05 -14.62 -12.92
C ARG A 105 1.67 -16.01 -13.06
N TYR A 106 1.95 -16.67 -11.95
CA TYR A 106 2.48 -18.03 -11.95
C TYR A 106 1.51 -19.00 -12.65
N LEU A 107 0.23 -18.96 -12.31
CA LEU A 107 -0.78 -19.83 -12.92
C LEU A 107 -0.92 -19.57 -14.43
N GLY A 108 -0.83 -18.32 -14.88
CA GLY A 108 -0.86 -17.95 -16.29
C GLY A 108 0.33 -18.49 -17.09
N VAL A 109 1.51 -18.66 -16.47
CA VAL A 109 2.70 -19.20 -17.11
C VAL A 109 2.78 -20.73 -16.98
N ALA A 110 2.50 -21.27 -15.79
CA ALA A 110 2.62 -22.70 -15.52
C ALA A 110 1.49 -23.52 -16.12
N PHE A 111 0.27 -22.96 -16.20
CA PHE A 111 -0.94 -23.66 -16.65
C PHE A 111 -1.76 -22.82 -17.65
N PRO A 112 -1.22 -22.42 -18.81
CA PRO A 112 -1.82 -21.41 -19.68
C PRO A 112 -3.21 -21.81 -20.19
N ILE A 113 -3.41 -23.06 -20.59
CA ILE A 113 -4.69 -23.55 -21.12
C ILE A 113 -5.75 -23.58 -20.03
N GLN A 114 -5.44 -24.15 -18.86
CA GLN A 114 -6.40 -24.27 -17.76
C GLN A 114 -6.73 -22.89 -17.17
N HIS A 115 -5.73 -22.01 -17.07
CA HIS A 115 -5.90 -20.65 -16.58
C HIS A 115 -6.85 -19.85 -17.50
N THR A 116 -6.70 -19.95 -18.81
CA THR A 116 -7.56 -19.26 -19.77
C THR A 116 -9.02 -19.79 -19.71
N LEU A 117 -9.20 -21.10 -19.63
CA LEU A 117 -10.53 -21.72 -19.57
C LEU A 117 -11.27 -21.49 -18.24
N LYS A 118 -10.54 -21.44 -17.12
CA LYS A 118 -11.10 -21.29 -15.77
C LYS A 118 -11.07 -19.86 -15.23
N ARG A 119 -10.68 -18.88 -16.04
CA ARG A 119 -10.49 -17.49 -15.64
C ARG A 119 -11.83 -16.85 -15.24
N ARG A 120 -12.16 -16.89 -13.95
CA ARG A 120 -13.38 -16.27 -13.41
C ARG A 120 -13.02 -15.05 -12.58
N PRO A 121 -13.43 -13.84 -12.99
CA PRO A 121 -13.14 -12.60 -12.25
C PRO A 121 -13.72 -12.61 -10.82
N LEU A 122 -14.77 -13.39 -10.59
CA LEU A 122 -15.43 -13.53 -9.29
C LEU A 122 -14.47 -14.03 -8.18
N TYR A 123 -13.50 -14.89 -8.51
CA TYR A 123 -12.50 -15.33 -7.52
C TYR A 123 -11.62 -14.16 -7.03
N ALA A 124 -11.24 -13.25 -7.93
CA ALA A 124 -10.44 -12.10 -7.56
C ALA A 124 -11.25 -11.10 -6.70
N VAL A 125 -12.54 -10.95 -6.99
CA VAL A 125 -13.45 -10.15 -6.15
C VAL A 125 -13.58 -10.76 -4.76
N GLY A 126 -13.84 -12.06 -4.67
CA GLY A 126 -13.95 -12.78 -3.39
C GLY A 126 -12.64 -12.71 -2.58
N ALA A 127 -11.50 -12.90 -3.23
CA ALA A 127 -10.18 -12.76 -2.59
C ALA A 127 -9.95 -11.32 -2.07
N SER A 128 -10.30 -10.29 -2.85
CA SER A 128 -10.18 -8.90 -2.44
C SER A 128 -11.02 -8.59 -1.20
N ILE A 129 -12.28 -9.02 -1.16
CA ILE A 129 -13.15 -8.86 0.01
C ILE A 129 -12.57 -9.60 1.22
N PHE A 130 -12.11 -10.83 1.01
CA PHE A 130 -11.47 -11.62 2.06
C PHE A 130 -10.23 -10.92 2.65
N PHE A 131 -9.35 -10.34 1.81
CA PHE A 131 -8.15 -9.64 2.28
C PHE A 131 -8.49 -8.44 3.17
N TRP A 132 -9.49 -7.64 2.80
CA TRP A 132 -9.95 -6.52 3.63
C TRP A 132 -10.50 -7.00 4.97
N ILE A 133 -11.44 -7.94 4.98
CA ILE A 133 -12.06 -8.46 6.21
C ILE A 133 -11.00 -9.11 7.10
N PHE A 134 -10.15 -9.95 6.53
CA PHE A 134 -9.10 -10.65 7.27
C PHE A 134 -8.11 -9.67 7.91
N SER A 135 -7.64 -8.67 7.16
CA SER A 135 -6.72 -7.65 7.67
C SER A 135 -7.39 -6.78 8.76
N ILE A 136 -8.64 -6.38 8.58
CA ILE A 136 -9.39 -5.59 9.58
C ILE A 136 -9.53 -6.38 10.89
N LEU A 137 -9.90 -7.65 10.83
CA LEU A 137 -10.08 -8.48 12.01
C LEU A 137 -8.76 -8.67 12.78
N HIS A 138 -7.67 -8.98 12.08
CA HIS A 138 -6.36 -9.17 12.73
C HIS A 138 -5.79 -7.87 13.31
N LEU A 139 -5.99 -6.73 12.64
CA LEU A 139 -5.50 -5.44 13.11
C LEU A 139 -6.38 -4.79 14.17
N SER A 140 -7.61 -5.28 14.37
CA SER A 140 -8.53 -4.69 15.36
C SER A 140 -7.93 -4.64 16.78
N ILE A 141 -7.18 -5.64 17.17
CA ILE A 141 -6.46 -5.70 18.46
C ILE A 141 -5.45 -4.55 18.58
N VAL A 142 -4.71 -4.26 17.51
CA VAL A 142 -3.72 -3.16 17.50
C VAL A 142 -4.41 -1.80 17.57
N PHE A 143 -5.61 -1.68 16.99
CA PHE A 143 -6.42 -0.47 17.06
C PHE A 143 -7.03 -0.26 18.46
N ILE A 144 -7.54 -1.32 19.08
CA ILE A 144 -8.24 -1.25 20.37
C ILE A 144 -7.26 -1.03 21.53
N MET A 145 -6.04 -1.57 21.44
CA MET A 145 -5.06 -1.54 22.54
C MET A 145 -4.77 -0.13 23.08
N PRO A 146 -4.55 0.92 22.26
CA PRO A 146 -4.37 2.28 22.75
C PRO A 146 -5.62 2.91 23.34
N LEU A 147 -6.81 2.37 23.02
CA LEU A 147 -8.10 2.86 23.54
C LEU A 147 -8.43 2.25 24.90
N ILE A 148 -7.85 1.11 25.24
CA ILE A 148 -7.97 0.49 26.57
C ILE A 148 -7.06 1.28 27.52
N ARG A 149 -7.63 2.29 28.14
CA ARG A 149 -6.97 3.05 29.19
C ARG A 149 -6.77 2.13 30.38
N ASP A 150 -5.53 1.96 30.81
CA ASP A 150 -5.22 1.15 31.98
C ASP A 150 -5.88 1.79 33.20
N LYS A 151 -6.91 1.14 33.75
CA LYS A 151 -7.62 1.57 34.96
C LYS A 151 -6.74 1.47 36.22
N THR A 152 -5.51 1.00 36.07
CA THR A 152 -4.55 0.71 37.14
C THR A 152 -3.54 1.83 37.36
N SER A 153 -3.64 2.95 36.64
CA SER A 153 -2.83 4.13 36.99
C SER A 153 -3.30 4.70 38.33
N PRO A 154 -2.38 4.86 39.31
CA PRO A 154 -2.74 5.31 40.66
C PRO A 154 -3.14 6.79 40.76
N GLU A 155 -3.57 7.42 39.70
CA GLU A 155 -4.06 8.83 39.70
C GLU A 155 -5.43 9.04 40.35
N ASN A 156 -6.11 7.98 40.84
CA ASN A 156 -7.41 8.11 41.50
C ASN A 156 -7.33 8.24 43.01
N LEU A 157 -6.13 8.45 43.60
CA LEU A 157 -6.02 8.58 45.09
C LEU A 157 -5.47 9.94 45.55
N SER A 158 -5.59 11.00 44.76
CA SER A 158 -5.32 12.34 45.27
C SER A 158 -6.32 13.37 44.70
N GLN A 159 -7.56 13.28 45.14
CA GLN A 159 -8.46 14.44 45.15
C GLN A 159 -8.04 15.35 46.31
N ASN A 160 -7.10 16.24 46.06
CA ASN A 160 -6.92 17.53 46.70
C ASN A 160 -5.53 18.07 46.35
N SER A 161 -5.44 18.82 45.29
CA SER A 161 -4.54 19.97 45.14
C SER A 161 -4.60 20.51 43.73
N SER A 162 -5.09 21.76 43.63
CA SER A 162 -4.83 22.81 42.64
C SER A 162 -4.55 22.40 41.18
N VAL A 163 -5.50 22.79 40.34
CA VAL A 163 -5.45 22.91 38.88
C VAL A 163 -4.08 23.44 38.39
N THR A 164 -3.23 22.52 37.97
CA THR A 164 -2.20 22.79 36.96
C THR A 164 -2.44 21.76 35.87
N THR A 165 -3.03 22.20 34.78
CA THR A 165 -3.23 21.42 33.56
C THR A 165 -1.86 21.15 32.94
N SER A 166 -1.10 20.20 33.48
CA SER A 166 0.09 19.66 32.82
C SER A 166 -0.41 18.76 31.68
N THR A 167 -0.69 19.39 30.54
CA THR A 167 -0.92 18.70 29.27
C THR A 167 0.40 18.04 28.88
N GLN A 168 0.67 16.84 29.39
CA GLN A 168 1.78 16.02 28.88
C GLN A 168 1.58 15.84 27.39
N PRO A 169 2.59 16.08 26.56
CA PRO A 169 2.49 15.92 25.12
C PRO A 169 2.14 14.45 24.80
N LYS A 170 0.96 14.22 24.24
CA LYS A 170 0.53 12.86 23.89
C LYS A 170 1.27 12.40 22.64
N LEU A 171 2.17 11.44 22.80
CA LEU A 171 2.78 10.70 21.71
C LEU A 171 1.76 9.71 21.11
N CYS A 172 1.76 9.60 19.78
CA CYS A 172 0.87 8.70 19.08
C CYS A 172 1.55 7.34 18.89
N TYR A 173 0.98 6.25 19.47
CA TYR A 173 1.46 4.87 19.31
C TYR A 173 2.83 4.53 19.91
N GLU A 174 3.35 5.30 20.85
CA GLU A 174 4.69 5.07 21.42
C GLU A 174 4.69 4.69 22.90
N ASP A 175 3.77 5.23 23.70
CA ASP A 175 3.73 5.00 25.14
C ASP A 175 2.79 3.83 25.50
N PHE A 176 3.30 2.61 25.34
CA PHE A 176 2.60 1.41 25.80
C PHE A 176 3.12 0.99 27.17
N THR A 177 2.19 0.68 28.07
CA THR A 177 2.53 0.10 29.38
C THR A 177 3.10 -1.33 29.22
N ASP A 178 3.83 -1.82 30.22
CA ASP A 178 4.37 -3.19 30.21
C ASP A 178 3.26 -4.24 30.07
N ALA A 179 2.09 -3.99 30.65
CA ALA A 179 0.92 -4.86 30.50
C ALA A 179 0.40 -4.90 29.07
N GLN A 180 0.34 -3.74 28.39
CA GLN A 180 -0.02 -3.67 26.96
C GLN A 180 1.03 -4.32 26.07
N LEU A 181 2.32 -4.15 26.36
CA LEU A 181 3.41 -4.77 25.61
C LEU A 181 3.37 -6.30 25.69
N LYS A 182 3.01 -6.88 26.84
CA LYS A 182 2.87 -8.34 26.98
C LYS A 182 1.84 -8.94 26.01
N VAL A 183 0.80 -8.20 25.67
CA VAL A 183 -0.21 -8.62 24.68
C VAL A 183 0.20 -8.21 23.27
N LEU A 184 0.72 -7.00 23.11
CA LEU A 184 1.00 -6.43 21.82
C LEU A 184 2.18 -7.09 21.08
N LEU A 185 3.23 -7.51 21.81
CA LEU A 185 4.41 -8.14 21.20
C LEU A 185 4.10 -9.52 20.57
N PRO A 186 3.39 -10.46 21.25
CA PRO A 186 2.97 -11.70 20.61
C PRO A 186 2.06 -11.48 19.40
N VAL A 187 1.10 -10.53 19.50
CA VAL A 187 0.21 -10.20 18.38
C VAL A 187 1.00 -9.62 17.20
N ARG A 188 1.97 -8.75 17.43
CA ARG A 188 2.84 -8.24 16.36
C ARG A 188 3.67 -9.35 15.71
N LEU A 189 4.11 -10.35 16.48
CA LEU A 189 4.81 -11.52 15.94
C LEU A 189 3.86 -12.38 15.08
N GLU A 190 2.64 -12.62 15.57
CA GLU A 190 1.61 -13.32 14.79
C GLU A 190 1.30 -12.57 13.47
N LEU A 191 1.08 -11.26 13.53
CA LEU A 191 0.91 -10.43 12.34
C LEU A 191 2.09 -10.54 11.37
N CYS A 192 3.33 -10.58 11.89
CA CYS A 192 4.51 -10.80 11.07
C CYS A 192 4.48 -12.17 10.36
N ILE A 193 4.14 -13.22 11.09
CA ILE A 193 4.13 -14.58 10.52
C ILE A 193 2.99 -14.73 9.50
N VAL A 194 1.77 -14.39 9.90
CA VAL A 194 0.56 -14.64 9.09
C VAL A 194 0.43 -13.65 7.92
N LEU A 195 0.68 -12.35 8.16
CA LEU A 195 0.43 -11.30 7.17
C LEU A 195 1.66 -10.95 6.33
N PHE A 196 2.84 -11.47 6.66
CA PHE A 196 4.06 -11.21 5.91
C PHE A 196 4.83 -12.49 5.54
N CYS A 197 5.24 -13.33 6.50
CA CYS A 197 6.09 -14.48 6.19
C CYS A 197 5.40 -15.51 5.28
N ILE A 198 4.12 -15.83 5.53
CA ILE A 198 3.37 -16.76 4.67
C ILE A 198 3.18 -16.18 3.26
N PRO A 199 2.67 -14.95 3.07
CA PRO A 199 2.64 -14.30 1.75
C PRO A 199 3.99 -14.26 1.04
N LEU A 200 5.07 -13.96 1.77
CA LEU A 200 6.41 -13.92 1.22
C LEU A 200 6.84 -15.30 0.69
N LEU A 201 6.60 -16.39 1.44
CA LEU A 201 6.91 -17.74 0.99
C LEU A 201 6.13 -18.13 -0.26
N ILE A 202 4.85 -17.75 -0.35
CA ILE A 202 4.04 -17.96 -1.56
C ILE A 202 4.63 -17.17 -2.73
N CYS A 203 5.00 -15.91 -2.54
CA CYS A 203 5.66 -15.10 -3.56
C CYS A 203 7.00 -15.69 -3.97
N CYS A 204 7.79 -16.21 -3.02
CA CYS A 204 9.05 -16.91 -3.29
C CYS A 204 8.85 -18.07 -4.24
N PHE A 205 7.81 -18.85 -4.01
CA PHE A 205 7.48 -19.97 -4.89
C PHE A 205 6.98 -19.51 -6.26
N CYS A 206 6.13 -18.48 -6.30
CA CYS A 206 5.48 -18.05 -7.53
C CYS A 206 6.37 -17.19 -8.44
N TYR A 207 7.21 -16.29 -7.88
CA TYR A 207 7.93 -15.36 -8.74
C TYR A 207 9.07 -14.59 -8.05
N ILE A 208 10.32 -14.88 -8.42
CA ILE A 208 11.55 -14.30 -7.84
C ILE A 208 11.59 -12.76 -7.87
N ASN A 209 11.06 -12.12 -8.89
CA ASN A 209 11.11 -10.65 -9.02
C ASN A 209 10.23 -9.92 -8.00
N PHE A 210 9.09 -10.48 -7.63
CA PHE A 210 8.21 -9.87 -6.61
C PHE A 210 8.79 -9.96 -5.20
N ILE A 211 9.61 -10.98 -4.91
CA ILE A 211 10.29 -11.15 -3.63
C ILE A 211 11.15 -9.95 -3.29
N ARG A 212 11.89 -9.43 -4.26
CA ARG A 212 12.79 -8.29 -4.05
C ARG A 212 12.02 -7.06 -3.55
N ILE A 213 10.89 -6.73 -4.17
CA ILE A 213 10.06 -5.59 -3.79
C ILE A 213 9.45 -5.81 -2.40
N LEU A 214 8.85 -6.98 -2.18
CA LEU A 214 8.21 -7.32 -0.90
C LEU A 214 9.22 -7.30 0.25
N SER A 215 10.42 -7.87 0.04
CA SER A 215 11.47 -7.92 1.06
C SER A 215 12.07 -6.54 1.35
N LEU A 216 12.27 -5.70 0.34
CA LEU A 216 12.85 -4.36 0.52
C LEU A 216 11.86 -3.41 1.20
N CYS A 217 10.59 -3.41 0.80
CA CYS A 217 9.59 -2.49 1.35
C CYS A 217 9.10 -2.92 2.73
N PHE A 218 8.77 -4.19 2.92
CA PHE A 218 8.11 -4.66 4.15
C PHE A 218 9.00 -5.46 5.08
N GLY A 219 10.10 -6.06 4.55
CA GLY A 219 11.03 -6.89 5.32
C GLY A 219 11.60 -6.19 6.56
N PRO A 220 12.21 -4.99 6.44
CA PRO A 220 12.82 -4.32 7.58
C PRO A 220 11.83 -4.08 8.72
N TYR A 221 10.62 -3.64 8.41
CA TYR A 221 9.59 -3.41 9.42
C TYR A 221 9.17 -4.71 10.12
N ASN A 222 8.92 -5.78 9.37
CA ASN A 222 8.50 -7.06 9.93
C ASN A 222 9.62 -7.76 10.74
N VAL A 223 10.88 -7.63 10.34
CA VAL A 223 12.03 -8.07 11.17
C VAL A 223 12.04 -7.36 12.51
N SER A 224 11.60 -6.09 12.59
CA SER A 224 11.49 -5.39 13.87
C SER A 224 10.50 -6.03 14.84
N HIS A 225 9.49 -6.74 14.36
CA HIS A 225 8.55 -7.49 15.21
C HIS A 225 9.19 -8.72 15.82
N ILE A 226 9.97 -9.47 15.03
CA ILE A 226 10.71 -10.64 15.50
C ILE A 226 11.71 -10.22 16.58
N VAL A 227 12.50 -9.17 16.30
CA VAL A 227 13.49 -8.64 17.26
C VAL A 227 12.80 -8.11 18.51
N GLY A 228 11.67 -7.40 18.35
CA GLY A 228 10.87 -6.90 19.48
C GLY A 228 10.36 -8.02 20.37
N PHE A 229 9.90 -9.13 19.79
CA PHE A 229 9.46 -10.30 20.55
C PHE A 229 10.62 -10.95 21.32
N ILE A 230 11.78 -11.18 20.68
CA ILE A 230 12.95 -11.79 21.31
C ILE A 230 13.49 -10.90 22.45
N GLN A 231 13.53 -9.59 22.27
CA GLN A 231 14.07 -8.63 23.24
C GLN A 231 13.04 -8.13 24.27
N TRP A 232 11.77 -8.51 24.13
CA TRP A 232 10.65 -8.02 24.94
C TRP A 232 10.60 -6.49 25.04
N LYS A 233 11.07 -5.79 23.98
CA LYS A 233 11.14 -4.33 23.88
C LYS A 233 10.98 -3.91 22.43
N SER A 234 10.29 -2.79 22.18
CA SER A 234 10.22 -2.24 20.84
C SER A 234 11.59 -1.75 20.37
N PRO A 235 12.13 -2.26 19.23
CA PRO A 235 13.43 -1.83 18.75
C PRO A 235 13.41 -0.35 18.33
N LYS A 236 14.44 0.40 18.70
CA LYS A 236 14.57 1.85 18.39
C LYS A 236 14.62 2.15 16.88
N TRP A 237 15.02 1.18 16.05
CA TRP A 237 15.10 1.33 14.60
C TRP A 237 13.78 1.01 13.87
N ARG A 238 12.74 0.60 14.59
CA ARG A 238 11.44 0.21 14.03
C ARG A 238 10.80 1.32 13.17
N ASP A 239 10.88 2.58 13.61
CA ASP A 239 10.32 3.72 12.88
C ASP A 239 11.05 3.95 11.56
N LYS A 240 12.39 3.78 11.56
CA LYS A 240 13.18 3.83 10.32
C LYS A 240 12.82 2.68 9.37
N ALA A 241 12.59 1.49 9.91
CA ALA A 241 12.15 0.34 9.12
C ALA A 241 10.75 0.54 8.53
N LEU A 242 9.87 1.26 9.23
CA LEU A 242 8.54 1.61 8.74
C LEU A 242 8.59 2.52 7.50
N LEU A 243 9.62 3.40 7.40
CA LEU A 243 9.82 4.23 6.21
C LEU A 243 10.01 3.39 4.93
N CYS A 244 10.63 2.21 5.03
CA CYS A 244 10.75 1.33 3.86
C CYS A 244 9.39 0.90 3.31
N SER A 245 8.39 0.72 4.19
CA SER A 245 7.04 0.34 3.79
C SER A 245 6.31 1.47 3.04
N THR A 246 6.69 2.74 3.26
CA THR A 246 6.06 3.88 2.56
C THR A 246 6.42 3.91 1.08
N PHE A 247 7.59 3.38 0.71
CA PHE A 247 8.00 3.31 -0.70
C PHE A 247 7.12 2.38 -1.54
N ASN A 248 6.33 1.49 -0.91
CA ASN A 248 5.42 0.62 -1.65
C ASN A 248 4.49 1.43 -2.57
N ALA A 249 3.85 2.49 -2.06
CA ALA A 249 2.96 3.35 -2.84
C ALA A 249 3.64 4.04 -4.05
N CYS A 250 4.97 4.16 -4.05
CA CYS A 250 5.74 4.63 -5.20
C CYS A 250 6.15 3.50 -6.14
N LEU A 251 6.36 2.28 -5.62
CA LEU A 251 6.82 1.13 -6.40
C LEU A 251 5.68 0.38 -7.06
N ASP A 252 4.49 0.35 -6.45
CA ASP A 252 3.31 -0.33 -7.00
C ASP A 252 2.90 0.19 -8.39
N PRO A 253 2.96 1.51 -8.71
CA PRO A 253 2.75 1.99 -10.08
C PRO A 253 3.70 1.39 -11.12
N LEU A 254 4.94 1.04 -10.73
CA LEU A 254 5.86 0.32 -11.61
C LEU A 254 5.38 -1.10 -11.88
N ILE A 255 4.85 -1.77 -10.84
CA ILE A 255 4.22 -3.09 -10.99
C ILE A 255 3.02 -2.98 -11.93
N PHE A 256 2.19 -1.93 -11.79
CA PHE A 256 1.05 -1.67 -12.66
C PHE A 256 1.48 -1.49 -14.11
N TYR A 257 2.53 -0.69 -14.35
CA TYR A 257 3.08 -0.46 -15.68
C TYR A 257 3.55 -1.77 -16.33
N PHE A 258 4.35 -2.57 -15.64
CA PHE A 258 4.86 -3.83 -16.19
C PHE A 258 3.79 -4.92 -16.29
N SER A 259 2.78 -4.89 -15.44
CA SER A 259 1.73 -5.92 -15.36
C SER A 259 0.59 -5.69 -16.34
N SER A 260 0.31 -4.46 -16.76
CA SER A 260 -0.87 -4.10 -17.54
C SER A 260 -0.51 -3.42 -18.87
N SER A 261 -0.96 -4.03 -19.99
CA SER A 261 -0.83 -3.41 -21.32
C SER A 261 -1.64 -2.11 -21.44
N ALA A 262 -2.80 -2.02 -20.77
CA ALA A 262 -3.60 -0.81 -20.72
C ALA A 262 -2.87 0.33 -20.00
N MET A 263 -2.19 0.03 -18.90
CA MET A 263 -1.39 1.04 -18.18
C MET A 263 -0.23 1.56 -19.06
N ARG A 264 0.48 0.65 -19.75
CA ARG A 264 1.52 1.05 -20.70
C ARG A 264 0.98 1.94 -21.82
N GLY A 265 -0.19 1.61 -22.38
CA GLY A 265 -0.83 2.41 -23.42
C GLY A 265 -1.22 3.81 -22.93
N ASN A 266 -1.82 3.94 -21.75
CA ASN A 266 -2.19 5.21 -21.15
C ASN A 266 -0.95 6.08 -20.86
N VAL A 267 0.09 5.52 -20.27
CA VAL A 267 1.35 6.23 -19.98
C VAL A 267 1.99 6.73 -21.30
N ALA A 268 2.08 5.87 -22.33
CA ALA A 268 2.60 6.27 -23.65
C ALA A 268 1.78 7.42 -24.27
N GLY A 269 0.44 7.37 -24.16
CA GLY A 269 -0.45 8.42 -24.62
C GLY A 269 -0.21 9.76 -23.90
N ILE A 270 -0.06 9.75 -22.58
CA ILE A 270 0.25 10.95 -21.78
C ILE A 270 1.62 11.51 -22.16
N ILE A 271 2.65 10.65 -22.25
CA ILE A 271 4.00 11.09 -22.66
C ILE A 271 3.95 11.76 -24.04
N ALA A 272 3.23 11.17 -25.00
CA ALA A 272 3.07 11.74 -26.33
C ALA A 272 2.33 13.11 -26.30
N GLN A 273 1.31 13.26 -25.45
CA GLN A 273 0.61 14.54 -25.27
C GLN A 273 1.51 15.61 -24.63
N VAL A 274 2.26 15.25 -23.59
CA VAL A 274 3.20 16.16 -22.92
C VAL A 274 4.32 16.56 -23.88
N LYS A 275 4.88 15.63 -24.64
CA LYS A 275 5.89 15.91 -25.65
C LYS A 275 5.36 16.88 -26.72
N ARG A 276 4.12 16.71 -27.19
CA ARG A 276 3.48 17.66 -28.14
C ARG A 276 3.34 19.06 -27.53
N ARG A 277 2.94 19.19 -26.26
CA ARG A 277 2.80 20.48 -25.57
C ARG A 277 4.14 21.16 -25.31
N LEU A 278 5.17 20.40 -24.93
CA LEU A 278 6.50 20.95 -24.61
C LEU A 278 7.31 21.31 -25.86
N CYS A 279 7.20 20.52 -26.94
CA CYS A 279 7.95 20.78 -28.17
C CYS A 279 7.43 21.93 -29.01
N GLY A 280 6.28 22.57 -28.64
CA GLY A 280 5.78 23.77 -29.32
C GLY A 280 5.66 23.65 -30.86
N CYS A 281 5.81 22.47 -31.40
CA CYS A 281 5.93 22.20 -32.81
C CYS A 281 4.55 22.26 -33.47
N THR A 282 4.23 23.41 -34.01
CA THR A 282 3.21 23.64 -35.03
C THR A 282 3.55 22.95 -36.38
N SER A 283 4.48 22.01 -36.38
CA SER A 283 4.93 21.34 -37.62
C SER A 283 4.99 19.83 -37.44
N CYS A 284 3.86 19.19 -37.11
CA CYS A 284 3.59 17.83 -37.55
C CYS A 284 2.67 17.93 -38.75
N GLY A 285 3.25 17.74 -39.95
CA GLY A 285 2.51 17.81 -41.20
C GLY A 285 1.47 16.67 -41.30
N PRO A 286 0.53 16.80 -42.29
CA PRO A 286 -0.59 15.87 -42.47
C PRO A 286 -0.16 14.39 -42.69
N LEU A 287 1.11 14.10 -42.93
CA LEU A 287 1.67 12.76 -43.13
C LEU A 287 1.68 11.90 -41.87
N ASP A 288 1.92 12.47 -40.69
CA ASP A 288 1.96 11.70 -39.42
C ASP A 288 0.55 11.31 -38.94
N GLN A 289 -0.45 12.11 -39.29
CA GLN A 289 -1.85 11.80 -39.00
C GLN A 289 -2.38 10.67 -39.86
N VAL A 290 -1.98 10.60 -41.13
CA VAL A 290 -2.33 9.54 -42.08
C VAL A 290 -1.66 8.21 -41.66
N GLN A 291 -0.42 8.26 -41.14
CA GLN A 291 0.28 7.08 -40.65
C GLN A 291 -0.33 6.52 -39.35
N MET A 292 -0.83 7.38 -38.47
CA MET A 292 -1.57 6.96 -37.25
C MET A 292 -2.93 6.35 -37.60
N ASP A 293 -3.70 6.97 -38.48
CA ASP A 293 -4.99 6.44 -38.93
C ASP A 293 -4.86 5.11 -39.69
N MET A 294 -3.77 4.93 -40.45
CA MET A 294 -3.49 3.63 -41.09
C MET A 294 -3.08 2.55 -40.11
N ASN A 295 -2.36 2.88 -39.04
CA ASN A 295 -2.00 1.92 -38.01
C ASN A 295 -3.21 1.55 -37.13
N ASP A 296 -4.10 2.47 -36.84
CA ASP A 296 -5.35 2.19 -36.11
C ASP A 296 -6.33 1.37 -36.93
N ARG A 297 -6.44 1.65 -38.25
CA ARG A 297 -7.22 0.79 -39.17
C ARG A 297 -6.66 -0.63 -39.28
N LYS A 298 -5.34 -0.80 -39.37
CA LYS A 298 -4.70 -2.13 -39.36
C LYS A 298 -4.86 -2.88 -38.04
N ARG A 299 -5.02 -2.16 -36.94
CA ARG A 299 -5.27 -2.75 -35.63
C ARG A 299 -6.71 -3.23 -35.50
N ASN A 300 -7.66 -2.40 -35.94
CA ASN A 300 -9.09 -2.72 -35.93
C ASN A 300 -9.42 -3.87 -36.90
N SER A 301 -8.82 -3.93 -38.10
CA SER A 301 -9.04 -5.05 -39.01
C SER A 301 -8.46 -6.37 -38.51
N LYS A 302 -7.36 -6.35 -37.74
CA LYS A 302 -6.84 -7.56 -37.08
C LYS A 302 -7.68 -8.01 -35.89
N GLU A 303 -8.37 -7.10 -35.22
CA GLU A 303 -9.32 -7.43 -34.16
C GLU A 303 -10.64 -7.98 -34.70
N GLU A 304 -11.08 -7.53 -35.87
CA GLU A 304 -12.24 -8.07 -36.58
C GLU A 304 -11.98 -9.46 -37.15
N GLU A 305 -10.81 -9.73 -37.75
CA GLU A 305 -10.42 -11.09 -38.21
C GLU A 305 -10.24 -12.09 -37.06
N SER A 306 -9.88 -11.64 -35.88
CA SER A 306 -9.76 -12.48 -34.66
C SER A 306 -11.11 -12.82 -34.04
N ASN A 307 -12.17 -12.09 -34.36
CA ASN A 307 -13.52 -12.32 -33.82
C ASN A 307 -14.43 -13.13 -34.77
N THR A 308 -13.96 -13.47 -35.99
CA THR A 308 -14.71 -14.22 -37.00
C THR A 308 -14.20 -15.63 -37.24
N ASN A 309 -13.18 -16.07 -36.53
CA ASN A 309 -12.69 -17.45 -36.45
C ASN A 309 -12.82 -17.90 -34.96
#